data_b40901cd4c598a5a0bd46607e28939cd
#
_entry.id   b40901cd4c598a5a0bd46607e28939cd
#
_cell.length_a   1.000
_cell.length_b   1.000
_cell.length_c   1.000
_cell.angle_alpha   90.00
_cell.angle_beta   90.00
_cell.angle_gamma   90.00
#
_symmetry.space_group_name_H-M   'P 1'
#
loop_
_entity.id
_entity.type
_entity.pdbx_description
1 polymer ?
#
loop_
_entity_poly.entity_id
_entity_poly.type
_entity_poly.pdbx_seq_one_letter_code
_entity_poly.pdbx_strand_id
1 'polypeptide(L)'
;MQQLTNNVLIETNQKGANHGLVITSDGLVLIDTPHKPSDAVRLRTEIERRGKLRYIINTEPHGDHWTGNAFFDVPVVAHAGVRARMLAANMTEHLARVASFGPEESKLLENYRANAPVITFQSEMKLHVGNHTFRMIHMPGHTPYQAAVVVEEEGVVFTSDNIFCKVQTWIQEGQPDDWLKSLEALRALREETFVPGHGPVCDKGYLSEQGAFIQEWVEYVRSGVNRGMSKAECVTNLTALADRYPMDVEQDGMAPRVMQLNVANLYDYLTRTGIHACR
;
A
#
# COMPACT_ATOMS: atom_id res chain seq x y z
N MET A 1 16.33 -7.52 -5.17
CA MET A 1 15.83 -7.32 -3.79
C MET A 1 16.98 -7.14 -2.81
N GLN A 2 16.80 -6.35 -1.77
CA GLN A 2 17.73 -6.07 -0.68
C GLN A 2 17.44 -6.98 0.51
N GLN A 3 18.47 -7.51 1.18
CA GLN A 3 18.31 -8.32 2.39
C GLN A 3 18.02 -7.40 3.60
N LEU A 4 16.94 -7.67 4.31
CA LEU A 4 16.52 -6.94 5.53
C LEU A 4 16.90 -7.73 6.79
N THR A 5 16.59 -9.05 6.80
CA THR A 5 17.00 -10.00 7.84
C THR A 5 17.59 -11.25 7.17
N ASN A 6 17.93 -12.27 7.95
CA ASN A 6 18.44 -13.53 7.38
C ASN A 6 17.43 -14.18 6.42
N ASN A 7 16.13 -14.00 6.65
CA ASN A 7 15.07 -14.66 5.90
C ASN A 7 14.12 -13.69 5.18
N VAL A 8 14.25 -12.38 5.36
CA VAL A 8 13.41 -11.37 4.70
C VAL A 8 14.21 -10.58 3.69
N LEU A 9 13.75 -10.59 2.45
CA LEU A 9 14.23 -9.73 1.37
C LEU A 9 13.13 -8.74 0.99
N ILE A 10 13.50 -7.52 0.65
CA ILE A 10 12.57 -6.45 0.26
C ILE A 10 13.00 -5.78 -1.03
N GLU A 11 12.05 -5.18 -1.71
CA GLU A 11 12.29 -4.28 -2.84
C GLU A 11 11.56 -2.97 -2.59
N THR A 12 12.31 -1.87 -2.55
CA THR A 12 11.82 -0.52 -2.26
C THR A 12 12.23 0.51 -3.32
N ASN A 13 12.76 0.05 -4.44
CA ASN A 13 13.28 0.92 -5.50
C ASN A 13 12.72 0.53 -6.87
N GLN A 14 11.42 0.27 -6.91
CA GLN A 14 10.66 -0.03 -8.13
C GLN A 14 9.38 0.79 -8.18
N LYS A 15 8.81 0.96 -9.37
CA LYS A 15 7.53 1.61 -9.55
C LYS A 15 6.40 0.83 -8.86
N GLY A 16 5.61 1.51 -8.04
CA GLY A 16 4.50 0.94 -7.28
C GLY A 16 4.90 0.61 -5.85
N ALA A 17 4.13 -0.24 -5.21
CA ALA A 17 4.33 -0.56 -3.81
C ALA A 17 5.58 -1.41 -3.56
N ASN A 18 6.15 -1.23 -2.38
CA ASN A 18 7.19 -2.11 -1.88
C ASN A 18 6.65 -3.52 -1.72
N HIS A 19 7.50 -4.51 -1.95
CA HIS A 19 7.13 -5.90 -1.75
C HIS A 19 8.26 -6.67 -1.05
N GLY A 20 7.90 -7.78 -0.40
CA GLY A 20 8.83 -8.58 0.37
C GLY A 20 8.73 -10.07 0.09
N LEU A 21 9.87 -10.75 0.14
CA LEU A 21 10.00 -12.19 0.01
C LEU A 21 10.53 -12.77 1.32
N VAL A 22 9.79 -13.68 1.93
CA VAL A 22 10.18 -14.36 3.16
C VAL A 22 10.56 -15.80 2.86
N ILE A 23 11.75 -16.20 3.28
CA ILE A 23 12.29 -17.56 3.13
C ILE A 23 11.93 -18.35 4.37
N THR A 24 11.22 -19.45 4.21
CA THR A 24 10.83 -20.35 5.30
C THR A 24 11.37 -21.76 5.09
N SER A 25 11.28 -22.61 6.11
CA SER A 25 11.69 -24.02 5.99
C SER A 25 10.78 -24.85 5.07
N ASP A 26 9.59 -24.33 4.66
CA ASP A 26 8.67 -25.00 3.72
C ASP A 26 8.39 -24.13 2.46
N GLY A 27 9.40 -23.43 1.99
CA GLY A 27 9.32 -22.61 0.77
C GLY A 27 9.23 -21.10 1.05
N LEU A 28 8.67 -20.35 0.12
CA LEU A 28 8.73 -18.91 0.09
C LEU A 28 7.33 -18.30 0.20
N VAL A 29 7.23 -17.13 0.85
CA VAL A 29 6.00 -16.33 0.90
C VAL A 29 6.32 -14.94 0.36
N LEU A 30 5.53 -14.47 -0.59
CA LEU A 30 5.65 -13.14 -1.17
C LEU A 30 4.58 -12.23 -0.57
N ILE A 31 4.98 -11.05 -0.08
CA ILE A 31 4.08 -10.02 0.46
C ILE A 31 4.04 -8.88 -0.54
N ASP A 32 2.88 -8.65 -1.12
CA ASP A 32 2.60 -7.86 -2.30
C ASP A 32 3.41 -8.26 -3.54
N THR A 33 3.07 -7.72 -4.68
CA THR A 33 3.70 -8.06 -5.96
C THR A 33 4.00 -6.80 -6.77
N PRO A 34 5.03 -6.84 -7.63
CA PRO A 34 5.39 -5.70 -8.45
C PRO A 34 4.23 -5.15 -9.28
N HIS A 35 4.17 -3.83 -9.42
CA HIS A 35 3.18 -3.17 -10.27
C HIS A 35 3.44 -3.41 -11.75
N LYS A 36 4.74 -3.41 -12.17
CA LYS A 36 5.10 -3.65 -13.57
C LYS A 36 5.19 -5.15 -13.85
N PRO A 37 4.51 -5.64 -14.89
CA PRO A 37 4.62 -7.02 -15.37
C PRO A 37 6.06 -7.49 -15.58
N SER A 38 6.91 -6.66 -16.16
CA SER A 38 8.33 -6.98 -16.39
C SER A 38 9.10 -7.23 -15.09
N ASP A 39 8.81 -6.45 -14.03
CA ASP A 39 9.40 -6.67 -12.71
C ASP A 39 8.88 -7.96 -12.08
N ALA A 40 7.59 -8.28 -12.24
CA ALA A 40 7.01 -9.53 -11.75
C ALA A 40 7.63 -10.77 -12.41
N VAL A 41 7.89 -10.72 -13.71
CA VAL A 41 8.58 -11.79 -14.44
C VAL A 41 10.02 -11.97 -13.96
N ARG A 42 10.74 -10.85 -13.72
CA ARG A 42 12.09 -10.90 -13.13
C ARG A 42 12.09 -11.50 -11.74
N LEU A 43 11.15 -11.05 -10.89
CA LEU A 43 11.00 -11.56 -9.53
C LEU A 43 10.65 -13.06 -9.53
N ARG A 44 9.76 -13.51 -10.42
CA ARG A 44 9.45 -14.93 -10.57
C ARG A 44 10.70 -15.76 -10.84
N THR A 45 11.54 -15.32 -11.78
CA THR A 45 12.80 -16.00 -12.12
C THR A 45 13.75 -16.07 -10.91
N GLU A 46 13.79 -15.01 -10.09
CA GLU A 46 14.59 -14.99 -8.87
C GLU A 46 14.03 -15.96 -7.81
N ILE A 47 12.72 -15.98 -7.62
CA ILE A 47 12.01 -16.87 -6.70
C ILE A 47 12.26 -18.34 -7.08
N GLU A 48 12.11 -18.71 -8.36
CA GLU A 48 12.33 -20.06 -8.86
C GLU A 48 13.76 -20.60 -8.58
N ARG A 49 14.75 -19.72 -8.56
CA ARG A 49 16.13 -20.07 -8.19
C ARG A 49 16.33 -20.31 -6.68
N ARG A 50 15.50 -19.68 -5.84
CA ARG A 50 15.60 -19.72 -4.38
C ARG A 50 14.78 -20.87 -3.78
N GLY A 51 13.66 -21.24 -4.42
CA GLY A 51 12.80 -22.28 -3.91
C GLY A 51 11.37 -22.20 -4.46
N LYS A 52 10.47 -22.95 -3.83
CA LYS A 52 9.07 -23.00 -4.21
C LYS A 52 8.30 -21.87 -3.53
N LEU A 53 7.65 -21.01 -4.30
CA LEU A 53 6.66 -20.06 -3.77
C LEU A 53 5.44 -20.86 -3.27
N ARG A 54 4.97 -20.52 -2.07
CA ARG A 54 3.81 -21.20 -1.43
C ARG A 54 2.59 -20.32 -1.46
N TYR A 55 2.74 -19.05 -1.14
CA TYR A 55 1.64 -18.07 -1.03
C TYR A 55 2.09 -16.69 -1.47
N ILE A 56 1.12 -15.91 -1.92
CA ILE A 56 1.18 -14.46 -1.97
C ILE A 56 0.23 -13.91 -0.90
N ILE A 57 0.64 -12.88 -0.19
CA ILE A 57 -0.22 -12.12 0.74
C ILE A 57 -0.34 -10.72 0.15
N ASN A 58 -1.57 -10.28 -0.24
CA ASN A 58 -1.80 -8.90 -0.62
C ASN A 58 -2.30 -8.11 0.57
N THR A 59 -1.70 -6.94 0.77
CA THR A 59 -1.94 -6.09 1.93
C THR A 59 -3.09 -5.12 1.72
N GLU A 60 -3.40 -4.75 0.45
CA GLU A 60 -4.46 -3.78 0.14
C GLU A 60 -5.01 -3.92 -1.29
N PRO A 61 -6.11 -3.19 -1.67
CA PRO A 61 -6.81 -3.40 -2.95
C PRO A 61 -6.27 -2.60 -4.14
N HIS A 62 -5.30 -1.69 -3.99
CA HIS A 62 -4.77 -0.93 -5.14
C HIS A 62 -3.91 -1.80 -6.06
N GLY A 63 -3.90 -1.45 -7.34
CA GLY A 63 -3.30 -2.26 -8.39
C GLY A 63 -1.80 -2.48 -8.26
N ASP A 64 -1.10 -1.56 -7.65
CA ASP A 64 0.35 -1.66 -7.44
C ASP A 64 0.78 -2.67 -6.38
N HIS A 65 -0.17 -3.22 -5.61
CA HIS A 65 0.06 -4.33 -4.67
C HIS A 65 -0.24 -5.70 -5.27
N TRP A 66 -1.05 -5.79 -6.34
CA TRP A 66 -1.53 -7.09 -6.83
C TRP A 66 -1.42 -7.33 -8.34
N THR A 67 -1.05 -6.34 -9.16
CA THR A 67 -0.94 -6.53 -10.62
C THR A 67 -0.02 -7.68 -10.97
N GLY A 68 1.08 -7.84 -10.25
CA GLY A 68 2.04 -8.92 -10.45
C GLY A 68 1.53 -10.31 -10.07
N ASN A 69 0.43 -10.46 -9.33
CA ASN A 69 -0.11 -11.77 -8.93
C ASN A 69 -0.33 -12.71 -10.12
N ALA A 70 -0.73 -12.15 -11.27
CA ALA A 70 -1.01 -12.91 -12.49
C ALA A 70 0.20 -13.71 -13.04
N PHE A 71 1.40 -13.38 -12.59
CA PHE A 71 2.64 -14.02 -13.04
C PHE A 71 3.08 -15.18 -12.13
N PHE A 72 2.28 -15.49 -11.09
CA PHE A 72 2.56 -16.56 -10.14
C PHE A 72 1.36 -17.50 -10.01
N ASP A 73 1.60 -18.79 -10.12
CA ASP A 73 0.57 -19.84 -10.00
C ASP A 73 0.55 -20.38 -8.57
N VAL A 74 0.12 -19.54 -7.62
CA VAL A 74 0.01 -19.91 -6.20
C VAL A 74 -1.21 -19.25 -5.56
N PRO A 75 -1.73 -19.81 -4.45
CA PRO A 75 -2.83 -19.20 -3.70
C PRO A 75 -2.46 -17.80 -3.19
N VAL A 76 -3.43 -16.89 -3.30
CA VAL A 76 -3.33 -15.51 -2.77
C VAL A 76 -4.20 -15.40 -1.52
N VAL A 77 -3.64 -14.78 -0.48
CA VAL A 77 -4.28 -14.49 0.80
C VAL A 77 -4.46 -12.98 0.92
N ALA A 78 -5.63 -12.50 1.34
CA ALA A 78 -5.86 -11.07 1.60
C ALA A 78 -7.10 -10.82 2.47
N HIS A 79 -7.33 -9.57 2.89
CA HIS A 79 -8.61 -9.18 3.45
C HIS A 79 -9.75 -9.38 2.43
N ALA A 80 -10.93 -9.81 2.89
CA ALA A 80 -12.06 -10.12 2.00
C ALA A 80 -12.46 -8.94 1.08
N GLY A 81 -12.33 -7.70 1.56
CA GLY A 81 -12.58 -6.50 0.78
C GLY A 81 -11.57 -6.29 -0.36
N VAL A 82 -10.31 -6.73 -0.21
CA VAL A 82 -9.31 -6.73 -1.29
C VAL A 82 -9.80 -7.60 -2.45
N ARG A 83 -10.23 -8.84 -2.14
CA ARG A 83 -10.82 -9.72 -3.15
C ARG A 83 -12.01 -9.08 -3.85
N ALA A 84 -12.94 -8.51 -3.07
CA ALA A 84 -14.14 -7.88 -3.62
C ALA A 84 -13.79 -6.72 -4.57
N ARG A 85 -12.85 -5.86 -4.19
CA ARG A 85 -12.37 -4.73 -5.01
C ARG A 85 -11.66 -5.19 -6.27
N MET A 86 -10.78 -6.21 -6.19
CA MET A 86 -10.12 -6.78 -7.38
C MET A 86 -11.13 -7.34 -8.39
N LEU A 87 -12.15 -8.08 -7.93
CA LEU A 87 -13.18 -8.66 -8.81
C LEU A 87 -14.11 -7.60 -9.42
N ALA A 88 -14.30 -6.46 -8.76
CA ALA A 88 -15.10 -5.34 -9.24
C ALA A 88 -14.30 -4.32 -10.06
N ALA A 89 -12.98 -4.47 -10.16
CA ALA A 89 -12.13 -3.52 -10.86
C ALA A 89 -12.45 -3.45 -12.37
N ASN A 90 -12.43 -2.23 -12.92
CA ASN A 90 -12.44 -2.05 -14.37
C ASN A 90 -11.11 -2.51 -14.97
N MET A 91 -11.03 -3.80 -15.30
CA MET A 91 -9.79 -4.42 -15.76
C MET A 91 -9.28 -3.80 -17.06
N THR A 92 -10.17 -3.34 -17.95
CA THR A 92 -9.76 -2.68 -19.20
C THR A 92 -9.00 -1.39 -18.91
N GLU A 93 -9.51 -0.55 -18.02
CA GLU A 93 -8.85 0.69 -17.61
C GLU A 93 -7.56 0.43 -16.85
N HIS A 94 -7.59 -0.56 -15.91
CA HIS A 94 -6.41 -0.96 -15.17
C HIS A 94 -5.26 -1.40 -16.09
N LEU A 95 -5.54 -2.30 -17.03
CA LEU A 95 -4.54 -2.81 -17.96
C LEU A 95 -4.04 -1.74 -18.94
N ALA A 96 -4.92 -0.84 -19.40
CA ALA A 96 -4.52 0.29 -20.23
C ALA A 96 -3.52 1.21 -19.50
N ARG A 97 -3.75 1.46 -18.22
CA ARG A 97 -2.82 2.23 -17.38
C ARG A 97 -1.47 1.52 -17.21
N VAL A 98 -1.47 0.23 -16.89
CA VAL A 98 -0.23 -0.54 -16.73
C VAL A 98 0.53 -0.66 -18.07
N ALA A 99 -0.17 -0.86 -19.18
CA ALA A 99 0.41 -0.86 -20.51
C ALA A 99 1.13 0.46 -20.89
N SER A 100 0.65 1.59 -20.32
CA SER A 100 1.29 2.90 -20.56
C SER A 100 2.65 3.07 -19.88
N PHE A 101 3.06 2.16 -19.00
CA PHE A 101 4.39 2.19 -18.38
C PHE A 101 5.51 1.80 -19.36
N GLY A 102 5.19 1.16 -20.47
CA GLY A 102 6.15 0.86 -21.53
C GLY A 102 5.70 -0.23 -22.49
N PRO A 103 6.36 -0.35 -23.66
CA PRO A 103 5.97 -1.33 -24.68
C PRO A 103 6.21 -2.79 -24.24
N GLU A 104 7.12 -3.03 -23.31
CA GLU A 104 7.37 -4.36 -22.74
C GLU A 104 6.17 -4.79 -21.90
N GLU A 105 5.60 -3.87 -21.10
CA GLU A 105 4.44 -4.14 -20.26
C GLU A 105 3.22 -4.54 -21.11
N SER A 106 2.96 -3.82 -22.21
CA SER A 106 1.84 -4.13 -23.11
C SER A 106 1.88 -5.57 -23.62
N LYS A 107 3.08 -6.08 -23.99
CA LYS A 107 3.24 -7.47 -24.47
C LYS A 107 2.94 -8.49 -23.38
N LEU A 108 3.37 -8.22 -22.15
CA LEU A 108 3.17 -9.12 -21.01
C LEU A 108 1.71 -9.16 -20.55
N LEU A 109 0.91 -8.17 -20.94
CA LEU A 109 -0.52 -8.08 -20.59
C LEU A 109 -1.45 -8.75 -21.61
N GLU A 110 -1.00 -9.23 -22.78
CA GLU A 110 -1.86 -9.77 -23.84
C GLU A 110 -2.80 -10.90 -23.37
N ASN A 111 -2.36 -11.73 -22.43
CA ASN A 111 -3.15 -12.82 -21.85
C ASN A 111 -3.34 -12.67 -20.32
N TYR A 112 -3.34 -11.43 -19.83
CA TYR A 112 -3.42 -11.16 -18.41
C TYR A 112 -4.71 -11.71 -17.79
N ARG A 113 -4.57 -12.45 -16.70
CA ARG A 113 -5.67 -12.90 -15.86
C ARG A 113 -5.33 -12.59 -14.41
N ALA A 114 -6.11 -11.75 -13.78
CA ALA A 114 -5.92 -11.41 -12.37
C ALA A 114 -6.00 -12.67 -11.50
N ASN A 115 -4.96 -12.95 -10.72
CA ASN A 115 -4.96 -13.99 -9.70
C ASN A 115 -5.49 -13.38 -8.40
N ALA A 116 -6.82 -13.43 -8.22
CA ALA A 116 -7.48 -12.84 -7.07
C ALA A 116 -7.33 -13.72 -5.81
N PRO A 117 -7.36 -13.13 -4.59
CA PRO A 117 -7.26 -13.87 -3.35
C PRO A 117 -8.28 -15.01 -3.24
N VAL A 118 -7.82 -16.22 -2.92
CA VAL A 118 -8.67 -17.40 -2.71
C VAL A 118 -8.83 -17.75 -1.23
N ILE A 119 -7.94 -17.22 -0.38
CA ILE A 119 -8.02 -17.33 1.07
C ILE A 119 -8.25 -15.90 1.60
N THR A 120 -9.32 -15.70 2.38
CA THR A 120 -9.67 -14.36 2.85
C THR A 120 -9.96 -14.33 4.33
N PHE A 121 -9.69 -13.17 4.96
CA PHE A 121 -10.01 -12.89 6.36
C PHE A 121 -10.76 -11.56 6.49
N GLN A 122 -11.33 -11.28 7.69
CA GLN A 122 -12.07 -10.05 7.99
C GLN A 122 -11.30 -9.14 8.97
N SER A 123 -10.83 -9.68 10.08
CA SER A 123 -10.16 -8.90 11.13
C SER A 123 -8.71 -9.30 11.32
N GLU A 124 -8.46 -10.57 11.55
CA GLU A 124 -7.12 -11.09 11.78
C GLU A 124 -7.03 -12.55 11.29
N MET A 125 -5.85 -12.94 10.82
CA MET A 125 -5.55 -14.31 10.43
C MET A 125 -4.07 -14.61 10.67
N LYS A 126 -3.75 -15.85 11.09
CA LYS A 126 -2.40 -16.38 11.09
C LYS A 126 -2.26 -17.44 10.01
N LEU A 127 -1.22 -17.30 9.21
CA LEU A 127 -0.78 -18.28 8.22
C LEU A 127 0.58 -18.84 8.67
N HIS A 128 0.66 -20.15 8.88
CA HIS A 128 1.90 -20.83 9.23
C HIS A 128 2.49 -21.49 7.99
N VAL A 129 3.75 -21.16 7.67
CA VAL A 129 4.50 -21.75 6.57
C VAL A 129 5.88 -22.13 7.07
N GLY A 130 6.15 -23.42 7.14
CA GLY A 130 7.40 -23.94 7.73
C GLY A 130 7.60 -23.44 9.16
N ASN A 131 8.72 -22.79 9.38
CA ASN A 131 9.11 -22.21 10.66
C ASN A 131 8.73 -20.75 10.84
N HIS A 132 7.82 -20.21 10.02
CA HIS A 132 7.39 -18.81 10.09
C HIS A 132 5.87 -18.66 10.25
N THR A 133 5.48 -17.63 10.98
CA THR A 133 4.09 -17.21 11.22
C THR A 133 3.87 -15.82 10.63
N PHE A 134 2.93 -15.73 9.70
CA PHE A 134 2.46 -14.49 9.10
C PHE A 134 1.14 -14.11 9.76
N ARG A 135 1.16 -13.09 10.60
CA ARG A 135 -0.02 -12.55 11.25
C ARG A 135 -0.51 -11.34 10.47
N MET A 136 -1.64 -11.51 9.80
CA MET A 136 -2.31 -10.45 9.06
C MET A 136 -3.37 -9.81 9.95
N ILE A 137 -3.32 -8.47 10.07
CA ILE A 137 -4.21 -7.69 10.95
C ILE A 137 -4.88 -6.63 10.10
N HIS A 138 -6.23 -6.60 10.08
CA HIS A 138 -6.97 -5.54 9.42
C HIS A 138 -6.69 -4.19 10.09
N MET A 139 -6.14 -3.26 9.34
CA MET A 139 -5.73 -1.94 9.78
C MET A 139 -6.16 -0.88 8.75
N PRO A 140 -7.45 -0.51 8.72
CA PRO A 140 -7.97 0.45 7.75
C PRO A 140 -7.32 1.82 7.92
N GLY A 141 -7.11 2.53 6.82
CA GLY A 141 -6.48 3.86 6.83
C GLY A 141 -6.48 4.47 5.45
N HIS A 142 -5.42 4.21 4.69
CA HIS A 142 -5.31 4.61 3.28
C HIS A 142 -6.45 3.99 2.44
N THR A 143 -6.79 2.73 2.71
CA THR A 143 -8.00 2.08 2.21
C THR A 143 -8.78 1.42 3.36
N PRO A 144 -10.10 1.15 3.18
CA PRO A 144 -10.90 0.49 4.21
C PRO A 144 -10.59 -1.01 4.35
N TYR A 145 -9.79 -1.61 3.47
CA TYR A 145 -9.53 -3.05 3.44
C TYR A 145 -8.06 -3.41 3.60
N GLN A 146 -7.28 -2.46 4.04
CA GLN A 146 -5.86 -2.58 4.25
C GLN A 146 -5.52 -3.47 5.45
N ALA A 147 -4.41 -4.19 5.37
CA ALA A 147 -3.90 -5.02 6.45
C ALA A 147 -2.39 -4.85 6.62
N ALA A 148 -1.93 -4.91 7.86
CA ALA A 148 -0.53 -5.11 8.16
C ALA A 148 -0.21 -6.61 8.22
N VAL A 149 1.01 -6.99 7.81
CA VAL A 149 1.52 -8.36 7.88
C VAL A 149 2.74 -8.39 8.80
N VAL A 150 2.58 -9.01 9.97
CA VAL A 150 3.68 -9.24 10.92
C VAL A 150 4.32 -10.58 10.61
N VAL A 151 5.63 -10.58 10.34
CA VAL A 151 6.45 -11.79 10.25
C VAL A 151 7.05 -12.01 11.64
N GLU A 152 6.37 -12.83 12.46
CA GLU A 152 6.58 -12.88 13.91
C GLU A 152 8.02 -13.26 14.29
N GLU A 153 8.64 -14.20 13.58
CA GLU A 153 10.00 -14.72 13.86
C GLU A 153 11.11 -13.75 13.43
N GLU A 154 10.79 -12.85 12.50
CA GLU A 154 11.74 -11.88 11.96
C GLU A 154 11.62 -10.48 12.61
N GLY A 155 10.57 -10.25 13.39
CA GLY A 155 10.30 -8.94 14.00
C GLY A 155 10.04 -7.83 12.96
N VAL A 156 9.53 -8.18 11.79
CA VAL A 156 9.29 -7.27 10.66
C VAL A 156 7.79 -7.13 10.43
N VAL A 157 7.35 -5.89 10.20
CA VAL A 157 5.95 -5.58 9.87
C VAL A 157 5.88 -4.93 8.49
N PHE A 158 5.15 -5.51 7.57
CA PHE A 158 4.75 -4.87 6.32
C PHE A 158 3.46 -4.10 6.58
N THR A 159 3.50 -2.79 6.44
CA THR A 159 2.41 -1.89 6.86
C THR A 159 1.46 -1.52 5.73
N SER A 160 1.80 -1.92 4.50
CA SER A 160 1.11 -1.39 3.33
C SER A 160 1.13 0.15 3.30
N ASP A 161 0.16 0.76 2.65
CA ASP A 161 0.01 2.20 2.47
C ASP A 161 -0.50 2.94 3.72
N ASN A 162 -0.47 2.31 4.90
CA ASN A 162 -0.55 3.06 6.14
C ASN A 162 0.71 3.91 6.38
N ILE A 163 1.81 3.58 5.69
CA ILE A 163 3.05 4.36 5.75
C ILE A 163 3.57 4.64 4.33
N PHE A 164 3.82 5.93 4.08
CA PHE A 164 4.55 6.49 2.95
C PHE A 164 5.83 7.12 3.52
N CYS A 165 6.89 6.31 3.66
CA CYS A 165 8.08 6.75 4.38
C CYS A 165 8.90 7.71 3.53
N LYS A 166 8.98 8.99 3.95
CA LYS A 166 9.75 10.07 3.31
C LYS A 166 9.39 10.32 1.84
N VAL A 167 8.20 9.89 1.43
CA VAL A 167 7.61 10.18 0.12
C VAL A 167 6.21 10.77 0.29
N GLN A 168 5.67 11.35 -0.77
CA GLN A 168 4.37 12.02 -0.73
C GLN A 168 3.25 11.03 -0.42
N THR A 169 2.44 11.35 0.59
CA THR A 169 1.32 10.52 1.03
C THR A 169 0.12 10.66 0.10
N TRP A 170 -0.42 9.55 -0.38
CA TRP A 170 -1.66 9.50 -1.14
C TRP A 170 -2.84 9.29 -0.19
N ILE A 171 -3.70 10.33 -0.02
CA ILE A 171 -4.89 10.25 0.86
C ILE A 171 -6.15 9.93 0.06
N GLN A 172 -6.08 9.87 -1.24
CA GLN A 172 -7.15 9.78 -2.27
C GLN A 172 -8.48 9.12 -1.88
N GLU A 173 -8.52 8.10 -1.04
CA GLU A 173 -9.73 7.49 -0.47
C GLU A 173 -9.61 7.20 1.03
N GLY A 174 -8.51 7.66 1.64
CA GLY A 174 -8.19 7.41 3.05
C GLY A 174 -9.21 8.01 4.00
N GLN A 175 -9.35 7.35 5.14
CA GLN A 175 -10.19 7.79 6.26
C GLN A 175 -9.27 8.20 7.41
N PRO A 176 -9.01 9.50 7.62
CA PRO A 176 -8.02 9.98 8.59
C PRO A 176 -8.17 9.41 9.99
N ASP A 177 -9.39 9.37 10.54
CA ASP A 177 -9.62 8.89 11.91
C ASP A 177 -9.28 7.41 12.08
N ASP A 178 -9.61 6.57 11.10
CA ASP A 178 -9.26 5.15 11.12
C ASP A 178 -7.78 4.94 10.87
N TRP A 179 -7.18 5.77 10.00
CA TRP A 179 -5.77 5.73 9.72
C TRP A 179 -4.93 6.05 10.96
N LEU A 180 -5.27 7.11 11.70
CA LEU A 180 -4.59 7.46 12.95
C LEU A 180 -4.70 6.35 14.00
N LYS A 181 -5.89 5.70 14.14
CA LYS A 181 -6.06 4.54 15.03
C LYS A 181 -5.17 3.36 14.59
N SER A 182 -5.06 3.10 13.29
CA SER A 182 -4.21 2.03 12.76
C SER A 182 -2.73 2.32 13.02
N LEU A 183 -2.28 3.57 12.88
CA LEU A 183 -0.91 3.96 13.22
C LEU A 183 -0.61 3.77 14.72
N GLU A 184 -1.55 4.11 15.61
CA GLU A 184 -1.40 3.84 17.04
C GLU A 184 -1.36 2.33 17.34
N ALA A 185 -2.18 1.52 16.66
CA ALA A 185 -2.15 0.06 16.80
C ALA A 185 -0.81 -0.52 16.31
N LEU A 186 -0.25 -0.02 15.20
CA LEU A 186 1.09 -0.38 14.73
C LEU A 186 2.16 -0.02 15.76
N ARG A 187 2.09 1.18 16.38
CA ARG A 187 3.04 1.60 17.42
C ARG A 187 2.98 0.72 18.67
N ALA A 188 1.83 0.14 18.97
CA ALA A 188 1.63 -0.76 20.11
C ALA A 188 2.21 -2.17 19.88
N LEU A 189 2.55 -2.53 18.65
CA LEU A 189 3.23 -3.79 18.36
C LEU A 189 4.63 -3.82 19.01
N ARG A 190 5.13 -5.01 19.28
CA ARG A 190 6.49 -5.18 19.84
C ARG A 190 7.61 -4.95 18.82
N GLU A 191 7.29 -5.11 17.53
CA GLU A 191 8.21 -5.02 16.41
C GLU A 191 8.71 -3.58 16.22
N GLU A 192 9.97 -3.43 15.78
CA GLU A 192 10.62 -2.12 15.59
C GLU A 192 10.95 -1.82 14.12
N THR A 193 10.83 -2.82 13.23
CA THR A 193 11.17 -2.69 11.81
C THR A 193 9.90 -2.71 10.97
N PHE A 194 9.66 -1.63 10.22
CA PHE A 194 8.46 -1.46 9.40
C PHE A 194 8.84 -1.28 7.94
N VAL A 195 8.29 -2.15 7.09
CA VAL A 195 8.36 -2.04 5.63
C VAL A 195 7.09 -1.30 5.17
N PRO A 196 7.20 -0.03 4.74
CA PRO A 196 6.06 0.76 4.28
C PRO A 196 5.54 0.28 2.93
N GLY A 197 4.35 0.71 2.53
CA GLY A 197 3.88 0.52 1.16
C GLY A 197 4.75 1.28 0.16
N HIS A 198 5.22 2.47 0.53
CA HIS A 198 6.06 3.32 -0.31
C HIS A 198 7.21 3.96 0.47
N GLY A 199 8.35 4.13 -0.21
CA GLY A 199 9.57 4.71 0.36
C GLY A 199 10.42 3.71 1.17
N PRO A 200 11.47 4.16 1.87
CA PRO A 200 12.41 3.30 2.58
C PRO A 200 11.84 2.66 3.84
N VAL A 201 12.47 1.57 4.30
CA VAL A 201 12.19 0.95 5.61
C VAL A 201 12.32 1.98 6.73
N CYS A 202 11.47 1.88 7.73
CA CYS A 202 11.42 2.80 8.84
C CYS A 202 11.25 2.09 10.20
N ASP A 203 11.29 2.87 11.26
CA ASP A 203 11.07 2.47 12.66
C ASP A 203 9.77 3.06 13.23
N LYS A 204 9.49 2.78 14.50
CA LYS A 204 8.34 3.33 15.22
C LYS A 204 8.29 4.86 15.29
N GLY A 205 9.43 5.53 15.22
CA GLY A 205 9.48 7.00 15.21
C GLY A 205 8.72 7.56 14.02
N TYR A 206 8.91 6.95 12.84
CA TYR A 206 8.24 7.40 11.62
C TYR A 206 6.72 7.24 11.65
N LEU A 207 6.17 6.28 12.38
CA LEU A 207 4.70 6.15 12.55
C LEU A 207 4.08 7.44 13.13
N SER A 208 4.79 8.09 14.04
CA SER A 208 4.35 9.39 14.60
C SER A 208 4.47 10.52 13.58
N GLU A 209 5.52 10.52 12.76
CA GLU A 209 5.70 11.49 11.67
C GLU A 209 4.60 11.34 10.61
N GLN A 210 4.28 10.11 10.21
CA GLN A 210 3.17 9.84 9.29
C GLN A 210 1.83 10.33 9.85
N GLY A 211 1.55 10.05 11.13
CA GLY A 211 0.33 10.53 11.79
C GLY A 211 0.25 12.05 11.85
N ALA A 212 1.35 12.71 12.20
CA ALA A 212 1.43 14.17 12.22
C ALA A 212 1.20 14.77 10.82
N PHE A 213 1.76 14.16 9.78
CA PHE A 213 1.57 14.62 8.40
C PHE A 213 0.13 14.44 7.90
N ILE A 214 -0.54 13.34 8.28
CA ILE A 214 -1.98 13.16 7.99
C ILE A 214 -2.80 14.24 8.69
N GLN A 215 -2.49 14.57 9.94
CA GLN A 215 -3.16 15.65 10.68
C GLN A 215 -2.90 17.02 10.03
N GLU A 216 -1.68 17.30 9.59
CA GLU A 216 -1.33 18.52 8.84
C GLU A 216 -2.19 18.66 7.58
N TRP A 217 -2.37 17.58 6.80
CA TRP A 217 -3.27 17.54 5.64
C TRP A 217 -4.73 17.85 6.02
N VAL A 218 -5.24 17.22 7.07
CA VAL A 218 -6.61 17.44 7.56
C VAL A 218 -6.83 18.90 7.94
N GLU A 219 -5.92 19.50 8.74
CA GLU A 219 -6.02 20.90 9.17
C GLU A 219 -5.86 21.86 7.99
N TYR A 220 -4.99 21.55 7.05
CA TYR A 220 -4.79 22.36 5.85
C TYR A 220 -6.08 22.48 5.03
N VAL A 221 -6.75 21.37 4.74
CA VAL A 221 -8.03 21.37 4.02
C VAL A 221 -9.15 21.97 4.87
N ARG A 222 -9.19 21.66 6.18
CA ARG A 222 -10.16 22.26 7.11
C ARG A 222 -10.10 23.79 7.11
N SER A 223 -8.91 24.37 7.03
CA SER A 223 -8.75 25.81 6.93
C SER A 223 -9.44 26.40 5.70
N GLY A 224 -9.45 25.71 4.58
CA GLY A 224 -10.17 26.10 3.38
C GLY A 224 -11.69 26.04 3.57
N VAL A 225 -12.17 24.90 4.11
CA VAL A 225 -13.61 24.69 4.41
C VAL A 225 -14.12 25.77 5.37
N ASN A 226 -13.38 26.07 6.44
CA ASN A 226 -13.77 27.10 7.42
C ASN A 226 -13.78 28.53 6.85
N ARG A 227 -13.03 28.80 5.78
CA ARG A 227 -13.09 30.05 5.03
C ARG A 227 -14.25 30.10 4.03
N GLY A 228 -15.08 29.06 3.97
CA GLY A 228 -16.20 28.97 3.04
C GLY A 228 -15.80 28.65 1.60
N MET A 229 -14.58 28.17 1.37
CA MET A 229 -14.15 27.75 0.02
C MET A 229 -14.94 26.52 -0.44
N SER A 230 -15.37 26.54 -1.70
CA SER A 230 -15.92 25.36 -2.37
C SER A 230 -14.85 24.28 -2.57
N LYS A 231 -15.27 23.04 -2.83
CA LYS A 231 -14.35 21.93 -3.14
C LYS A 231 -13.41 22.29 -4.30
N ALA A 232 -13.95 22.89 -5.36
CA ALA A 232 -13.16 23.27 -6.54
C ALA A 232 -12.10 24.34 -6.20
N GLU A 233 -12.45 25.33 -5.37
CA GLU A 233 -11.50 26.34 -4.91
C GLU A 233 -10.42 25.74 -4.00
N CYS A 234 -10.79 24.82 -3.09
CA CYS A 234 -9.82 24.10 -2.28
C CYS A 234 -8.84 23.31 -3.15
N VAL A 235 -9.34 22.50 -4.08
CA VAL A 235 -8.51 21.69 -5.00
C VAL A 235 -7.56 22.56 -5.84
N THR A 236 -7.98 23.75 -6.24
CA THR A 236 -7.16 24.66 -7.06
C THR A 236 -6.12 25.40 -6.24
N ASN A 237 -6.46 25.84 -5.02
CA ASN A 237 -5.65 26.81 -4.26
C ASN A 237 -4.83 26.18 -3.13
N LEU A 238 -5.17 24.97 -2.66
CA LEU A 238 -4.47 24.32 -1.56
C LEU A 238 -3.35 23.41 -2.11
N THR A 239 -2.16 23.97 -2.35
CA THR A 239 -1.02 23.26 -2.97
C THR A 239 0.24 23.22 -2.12
N ALA A 240 0.25 23.88 -0.95
CA ALA A 240 1.46 24.09 -0.16
C ALA A 240 2.14 22.80 0.36
N LEU A 241 1.39 21.69 0.48
CA LEU A 241 1.95 20.41 0.92
C LEU A 241 2.54 19.57 -0.22
N ALA A 242 2.48 20.04 -1.48
CA ALA A 242 3.02 19.32 -2.64
C ALA A 242 4.53 19.08 -2.56
N ASP A 243 5.25 20.03 -1.96
CA ASP A 243 6.72 20.02 -1.87
C ASP A 243 7.22 19.49 -0.51
N ARG A 244 6.33 19.01 0.38
CA ARG A 244 6.71 18.54 1.72
C ARG A 244 7.59 17.31 1.67
N TYR A 245 7.27 16.38 0.76
CA TYR A 245 8.03 15.18 0.47
C TYR A 245 8.14 15.00 -1.04
N PRO A 246 9.21 14.36 -1.54
CA PRO A 246 9.32 13.99 -2.95
C PRO A 246 8.24 12.98 -3.32
N MET A 247 7.96 12.86 -4.61
CA MET A 247 7.22 11.71 -5.13
C MET A 247 8.07 10.44 -5.04
N ASP A 248 7.40 9.29 -5.00
CA ASP A 248 8.07 7.99 -4.97
C ASP A 248 8.68 7.64 -6.34
N VAL A 249 9.37 6.52 -6.41
CA VAL A 249 10.09 6.01 -7.58
C VAL A 249 9.20 5.98 -8.82
N GLU A 250 9.70 6.53 -9.93
CA GLU A 250 9.00 6.63 -11.22
C GLU A 250 7.60 7.31 -11.13
N GLN A 251 7.41 8.23 -10.18
CA GLN A 251 6.19 9.03 -10.03
C GLN A 251 6.44 10.53 -10.29
N ASP A 252 7.52 10.88 -10.99
CA ASP A 252 7.84 12.26 -11.31
C ASP A 252 6.67 12.97 -12.01
N GLY A 253 6.41 14.22 -11.59
CA GLY A 253 5.30 15.01 -12.11
C GLY A 253 3.92 14.68 -11.56
N MET A 254 3.78 13.69 -10.68
CA MET A 254 2.48 13.30 -10.11
C MET A 254 2.01 14.18 -8.95
N ALA A 255 2.89 15.00 -8.36
CA ALA A 255 2.55 15.84 -7.21
C ALA A 255 1.26 16.69 -7.38
N PRO A 256 1.00 17.37 -8.52
CA PRO A 256 -0.25 18.09 -8.70
C PRO A 256 -1.49 17.19 -8.63
N ARG A 257 -1.41 15.97 -9.18
CA ARG A 257 -2.52 15.00 -9.13
C ARG A 257 -2.75 14.49 -7.71
N VAL A 258 -1.68 14.18 -6.97
CA VAL A 258 -1.77 13.76 -5.56
C VAL A 258 -2.44 14.85 -4.74
N MET A 259 -2.01 16.11 -4.88
CA MET A 259 -2.63 17.25 -4.21
C MET A 259 -4.14 17.33 -4.49
N GLN A 260 -4.54 17.26 -5.76
CA GLN A 260 -5.95 17.31 -6.15
C GLN A 260 -6.77 16.20 -5.51
N LEU A 261 -6.29 14.96 -5.54
CA LEU A 261 -6.96 13.80 -4.97
C LEU A 261 -7.06 13.90 -3.45
N ASN A 262 -5.97 14.25 -2.78
CA ASN A 262 -5.91 14.39 -1.32
C ASN A 262 -6.86 15.48 -0.83
N VAL A 263 -6.82 16.68 -1.44
CA VAL A 263 -7.70 17.79 -1.08
C VAL A 263 -9.16 17.44 -1.35
N ALA A 264 -9.46 16.82 -2.50
CA ALA A 264 -10.82 16.45 -2.85
C ALA A 264 -11.42 15.43 -1.87
N ASN A 265 -10.66 14.39 -1.49
CA ASN A 265 -11.11 13.39 -0.53
C ASN A 265 -11.30 14.00 0.87
N LEU A 266 -10.33 14.77 1.34
CA LEU A 266 -10.39 15.41 2.67
C LEU A 266 -11.52 16.44 2.76
N TYR A 267 -11.80 17.19 1.69
CA TYR A 267 -12.95 18.08 1.64
C TYR A 267 -14.27 17.31 1.84
N ASP A 268 -14.46 16.22 1.09
CA ASP A 268 -15.65 15.37 1.21
C ASP A 268 -15.73 14.71 2.60
N TYR A 269 -14.61 14.27 3.14
CA TYR A 269 -14.53 13.69 4.48
C TYR A 269 -14.98 14.70 5.55
N LEU A 270 -14.42 15.91 5.54
CA LEU A 270 -14.72 16.95 6.53
C LEU A 270 -16.16 17.46 6.44
N THR A 271 -16.72 17.56 5.24
CA THR A 271 -18.09 18.05 5.04
C THR A 271 -19.15 17.00 5.35
N ARG A 272 -18.87 15.69 5.13
CA ARG A 272 -19.79 14.60 5.48
C ARG A 272 -19.86 14.33 6.98
N THR A 273 -18.74 14.39 7.65
CA THR A 273 -18.65 14.05 9.08
C THR A 273 -19.16 15.15 9.99
N GLY A 274 -19.53 16.33 9.45
CA GLY A 274 -20.02 17.45 10.24
C GLY A 274 -19.01 17.97 11.26
N ILE A 275 -17.72 17.66 11.09
CA ILE A 275 -16.61 18.16 11.92
C ILE A 275 -16.37 19.63 11.53
N HIS A 276 -17.44 20.44 11.65
CA HIS A 276 -17.29 21.89 11.74
C HIS A 276 -16.67 22.17 13.10
N ALA A 277 -15.60 22.92 13.10
CA ALA A 277 -14.88 23.30 14.29
C ALA A 277 -15.84 23.63 15.44
N CYS A 278 -15.66 22.97 16.59
CA CYS A 278 -16.01 23.62 17.85
C CYS A 278 -15.29 24.98 17.88
N ARG A 279 -16.07 26.03 17.91
CA ARG A 279 -15.62 27.40 18.13
C ARG A 279 -14.98 27.53 19.51
#